data_2b86b1d5910a38961c2c4af647b3ba8f
#
_entry.id   2b86b1d5910a38961c2c4af647b3ba8f
#
_cell.length_a   1.000
_cell.length_b   1.000
_cell.length_c   1.000
_cell.angle_alpha   90.00
_cell.angle_beta   90.00
_cell.angle_gamma   90.00
#
_symmetry.space_group_name_H-M   'P 1'
#
loop_
_entity.id
_entity.type
_entity.pdbx_description
1 polymer ?
#
loop_
_entity_poly.entity_id
_entity_poly.type
_entity_poly.pdbx_seq_one_letter_code
_entity_poly.pdbx_strand_id
1 'polypeptide(L)'
;MYWVYVLKNKEGRIYIGQTEDIEKRLEYHNRGWSRYTKGKGEWEIVLKECYNSRKEAIKREKELKTGKGREYIKEKIKNRGVAQSG
;
A
#
# COMPACT_ATOMS: atom_id res chain seq x y z
N MET A 1 -0.57 -3.08 -16.89
CA MET A 1 -1.16 -3.61 -15.66
C MET A 1 -1.26 -2.53 -14.60
N TYR A 2 -2.17 -2.70 -13.67
CA TYR A 2 -2.41 -1.70 -12.62
C TYR A 2 -2.24 -2.35 -11.26
N TRP A 3 -1.47 -1.69 -10.39
CA TRP A 3 -1.18 -2.20 -9.06
C TRP A 3 -1.95 -1.42 -8.01
N VAL A 4 -2.58 -2.15 -7.09
CA VAL A 4 -3.08 -1.55 -5.86
C VAL A 4 -2.05 -1.90 -4.80
N TYR A 5 -1.62 -0.92 -4.04
CA TYR A 5 -0.55 -1.10 -3.08
C TYR A 5 -0.88 -0.45 -1.75
N VAL A 6 -0.28 -1.00 -0.71
CA VAL A 6 -0.38 -0.44 0.64
C VAL A 6 1.03 -0.20 1.13
N LEU A 7 1.30 1.03 1.54
CA LEU A 7 2.56 1.43 2.14
C LEU A 7 2.38 1.59 3.63
N LYS A 8 3.43 1.28 4.38
CA LYS A 8 3.46 1.48 5.83
C LYS A 8 4.77 2.15 6.21
N ASN A 9 4.71 3.10 7.15
CA ASN A 9 5.92 3.74 7.66
C ASN A 9 6.22 3.22 9.08
N LYS A 10 7.31 3.70 9.67
CA LYS A 10 7.74 3.27 11.00
C LYS A 10 6.74 3.61 12.11
N GLU A 11 5.97 4.66 11.91
CA GLU A 11 4.96 5.07 12.89
C GLU A 11 3.67 4.25 12.79
N GLY A 12 3.61 3.32 11.85
CA GLY A 12 2.41 2.52 11.65
C GLY A 12 1.36 3.17 10.77
N ARG A 13 1.67 4.29 10.14
CA ARG A 13 0.76 4.94 9.22
C ARG A 13 0.68 4.16 7.92
N ILE A 14 -0.48 4.18 7.30
CA ILE A 14 -0.76 3.41 6.09
C ILE A 14 -1.22 4.33 4.98
N TYR A 15 -0.71 4.10 3.77
CA TYR A 15 -1.15 4.77 2.56
C TYR A 15 -1.60 3.72 1.55
N ILE A 16 -2.77 3.93 0.96
CA ILE A 16 -3.35 3.02 -0.03
C ILE A 16 -3.50 3.77 -1.34
N GLY A 17 -2.98 3.20 -2.43
CA GLY A 17 -3.06 3.84 -3.73
C GLY A 17 -3.01 2.84 -4.87
N GLN A 18 -3.02 3.36 -6.10
CA GLN A 18 -2.88 2.53 -7.28
C GLN A 18 -1.93 3.18 -8.27
N THR A 19 -1.25 2.36 -9.07
CA THR A 19 -0.26 2.86 -10.03
C THR A 19 0.02 1.81 -11.10
N GLU A 20 0.54 2.25 -12.23
CA GLU A 20 1.02 1.35 -13.27
C GLU A 20 2.46 0.90 -13.00
N ASP A 21 3.21 1.67 -12.23
CA ASP A 21 4.61 1.37 -11.92
C ASP A 21 4.85 1.50 -10.43
N ILE A 22 4.85 0.36 -9.76
CA ILE A 22 4.90 0.32 -8.30
C ILE A 22 6.26 0.78 -7.74
N GLU A 23 7.34 0.46 -8.44
CA GLU A 23 8.68 0.85 -7.97
C GLU A 23 8.88 2.35 -8.05
N LYS A 24 8.51 2.96 -9.17
CA LYS A 24 8.57 4.42 -9.32
C LYS A 24 7.66 5.13 -8.32
N ARG A 25 6.51 4.55 -8.04
CA ARG A 25 5.56 5.15 -7.10
C ARG A 25 6.10 5.09 -5.67
N LEU A 26 6.74 4.00 -5.29
CA LEU A 26 7.37 3.91 -3.97
C LEU A 26 8.47 4.96 -3.83
N GLU A 27 9.29 5.10 -4.85
CA GLU A 27 10.33 6.12 -4.88
C GLU A 27 9.73 7.52 -4.76
N TYR A 28 8.64 7.77 -5.49
CA TYR A 28 7.92 9.03 -5.42
C TYR A 28 7.52 9.38 -3.99
N HIS A 29 6.97 8.41 -3.27
CA HIS A 29 6.57 8.62 -1.88
C HIS A 29 7.78 8.83 -0.97
N ASN A 30 8.83 8.04 -1.15
CA ASN A 30 10.02 8.13 -0.29
C ASN A 30 10.82 9.41 -0.52
N ARG A 31 10.73 9.99 -1.71
CA ARG A 31 11.35 11.28 -1.98
C ARG A 31 10.54 12.46 -1.45
N GLY A 32 9.37 12.18 -0.87
CA GLY A 32 8.54 13.24 -0.30
C GLY A 32 7.78 14.05 -1.32
N TRP A 33 7.56 13.49 -2.51
CA TRP A 33 6.82 14.18 -3.56
C TRP A 33 5.30 14.06 -3.39
N SER A 34 4.85 13.13 -2.57
CA SER A 34 3.44 13.01 -2.23
C SER A 34 3.15 13.85 -1.00
N ARG A 35 2.10 14.66 -1.08
CA ARG A 35 1.70 15.51 0.05
C ARG A 35 1.42 14.69 1.30
N TYR A 36 0.76 13.56 1.16
CA TYR A 36 0.39 12.72 2.30
C TYR A 36 1.61 12.08 2.96
N THR A 37 2.56 11.59 2.15
CA THR A 37 3.69 10.82 2.67
C THR A 37 4.90 11.67 3.02
N LYS A 38 4.89 12.94 2.63
CA LYS A 38 6.00 13.84 2.86
C LYS A 38 6.27 14.05 4.35
N GLY A 39 7.53 13.94 4.74
CA GLY A 39 7.94 14.19 6.11
C GLY A 39 7.56 13.11 7.12
N LYS A 40 7.05 11.97 6.66
CA LYS A 40 6.62 10.88 7.54
C LYS A 40 7.60 9.71 7.56
N GLY A 41 8.84 9.93 7.11
CA GLY A 41 9.88 8.92 7.09
C GLY A 41 9.78 8.01 5.88
N GLU A 42 10.49 6.91 5.94
CA GLU A 42 10.51 5.94 4.85
C GLU A 42 9.26 5.08 4.86
N TRP A 43 8.83 4.73 3.66
CA TRP A 43 7.67 3.89 3.43
C TRP A 43 8.10 2.58 2.79
N GLU A 44 7.44 1.50 3.17
CA GLU A 44 7.68 0.20 2.55
C GLU A 44 6.37 -0.38 2.06
N ILE A 45 6.44 -1.23 1.02
CA ILE A 45 5.27 -1.91 0.48
C ILE A 45 4.97 -3.11 1.37
N VAL A 46 3.77 -3.14 1.95
CA VAL A 46 3.35 -4.27 2.80
C VAL A 46 2.29 -5.13 2.12
N LEU A 47 1.68 -4.62 1.05
CA LEU A 47 0.70 -5.35 0.27
C LEU A 47 0.68 -4.80 -1.14
N LYS A 48 0.61 -5.68 -2.14
CA LYS A 48 0.41 -5.25 -3.53
C LYS A 48 -0.43 -6.29 -4.25
N GLU A 49 -1.32 -5.80 -5.10
CA GLU A 49 -2.21 -6.62 -5.90
C GLU A 49 -2.22 -6.08 -7.33
N CYS A 50 -2.23 -6.97 -8.30
CA CYS A 50 -2.16 -6.60 -9.70
C CYS A 50 -3.49 -6.84 -10.40
N TYR A 51 -3.92 -5.87 -11.22
CA TYR A 51 -5.18 -5.96 -11.95
C TYR A 51 -4.97 -5.62 -13.42
N ASN A 52 -5.81 -6.19 -14.27
CA ASN A 52 -5.73 -5.97 -15.72
C ASN A 52 -6.28 -4.62 -16.16
N SER A 53 -7.17 -4.03 -15.37
CA SER A 53 -7.76 -2.74 -15.73
C SER A 53 -7.68 -1.75 -14.57
N ARG A 54 -7.65 -0.48 -14.94
CA ARG A 54 -7.68 0.61 -13.96
C ARG A 54 -8.96 0.58 -13.14
N LYS A 55 -10.07 0.24 -13.77
CA LYS A 55 -11.37 0.18 -13.10
C LYS A 55 -11.35 -0.81 -11.92
N GLU A 56 -10.77 -2.00 -12.15
CA GLU A 56 -10.64 -3.00 -11.10
C GLU A 56 -9.74 -2.53 -9.98
N ALA A 57 -8.63 -1.89 -10.33
CA ALA A 57 -7.70 -1.37 -9.35
C ALA A 57 -8.33 -0.27 -8.49
N ILE A 58 -9.07 0.64 -9.10
CA ILE A 58 -9.76 1.71 -8.38
C ILE A 58 -10.80 1.13 -7.42
N LYS A 59 -11.53 0.13 -7.88
CA LYS A 59 -12.54 -0.54 -7.04
C LYS A 59 -11.88 -1.17 -5.81
N ARG A 60 -10.77 -1.86 -6.02
CA ARG A 60 -10.04 -2.51 -4.92
C ARG A 60 -9.46 -1.48 -3.95
N GLU A 61 -8.92 -0.40 -4.48
CA GLU A 61 -8.39 0.68 -3.64
C GLU A 61 -9.47 1.20 -2.70
N LYS A 62 -10.66 1.43 -3.22
CA LYS A 62 -11.78 1.91 -2.42
C LYS A 62 -12.19 0.89 -1.36
N GLU A 63 -12.21 -0.39 -1.72
CA GLU A 63 -12.54 -1.45 -0.78
C GLU A 63 -11.54 -1.51 0.38
N LEU A 64 -10.24 -1.36 0.07
CA LEU A 64 -9.20 -1.40 1.09
C LEU A 64 -9.26 -0.21 2.05
N LYS A 65 -9.88 0.88 1.64
CA LYS A 65 -10.05 2.06 2.49
C LYS A 65 -11.24 1.96 3.45
N THR A 66 -12.07 0.92 3.31
CA THR A 66 -13.18 0.69 4.22
C THR A 66 -12.70 0.04 5.52
N GLY A 67 -13.58 -0.06 6.52
CA GLY A 67 -13.25 -0.74 7.77
C GLY A 67 -12.83 -2.18 7.57
N LYS A 68 -13.56 -2.91 6.73
CA LYS A 68 -13.20 -4.31 6.40
C LYS A 68 -11.87 -4.38 5.68
N GLY A 69 -11.62 -3.44 4.78
CA GLY A 69 -10.37 -3.39 4.06
C GLY A 69 -9.19 -3.15 4.98
N ARG A 70 -9.35 -2.28 5.95
CA ARG A 70 -8.30 -1.99 6.95
C ARG A 70 -8.02 -3.21 7.82
N GLU A 71 -9.04 -3.97 8.18
CA GLU A 71 -8.86 -5.22 8.92
C GLU A 71 -8.10 -6.23 8.08
N TYR A 72 -8.44 -6.33 6.80
CA TYR A 72 -7.74 -7.20 5.87
C TYR A 72 -6.26 -6.85 5.79
N ILE A 73 -5.94 -5.56 5.71
CA ILE A 73 -4.56 -5.07 5.67
C ILE A 73 -3.82 -5.46 6.95
N LYS A 74 -4.44 -5.25 8.09
CA LYS A 74 -3.84 -5.59 9.39
C LYS A 74 -3.54 -7.08 9.47
N GLU A 75 -4.46 -7.91 8.99
CA GLU A 75 -4.27 -9.36 8.96
C GLU A 75 -3.09 -9.76 8.09
N LYS A 76 -2.97 -9.14 6.92
CA LYS A 76 -1.87 -9.41 6.00
C LYS A 76 -0.52 -9.01 6.58
N ILE A 77 -0.47 -7.87 7.24
CA ILE A 77 0.77 -7.40 7.87
C ILE A 77 1.15 -8.34 9.01
N LYS A 78 0.19 -8.76 9.81
CA LYS A 78 0.41 -9.69 10.92
C LYS A 78 0.92 -11.03 10.43
N ASN A 79 0.27 -11.59 9.41
CA ASN A 79 0.66 -12.88 8.84
C ASN A 79 2.06 -12.80 8.22
N ARG A 80 2.38 -11.69 7.58
CA ARG A 80 3.69 -11.48 6.99
C ARG A 80 4.77 -11.51 8.06
N GLY A 81 4.51 -10.86 9.20
CA GLY A 81 5.44 -10.88 10.32
C GLY A 81 5.63 -12.28 10.88
N VAL A 82 4.54 -13.03 11.03
CA VAL A 82 4.60 -14.41 11.51
C VAL A 82 5.38 -15.29 10.52
N ALA A 83 5.12 -15.12 9.23
CA ALA A 83 5.82 -15.89 8.20
C ALA A 83 7.33 -15.63 8.21
N GLN A 84 7.73 -14.39 8.49
CA GLN A 84 9.14 -14.04 8.57
C GLN A 84 9.82 -14.62 9.80
N SER A 85 9.10 -14.73 10.88
CA SER A 85 9.66 -15.25 12.12
C SER A 85 9.67 -16.78 12.15
N GLY A 86 8.90 -17.38 11.29
CA GLY A 86 8.88 -18.83 11.15
C GLY A 86 9.96 -19.27 10.21
#